data_83e305807945fd2befd4a5a3e90520b0
#
_entry.id   83e305807945fd2befd4a5a3e90520b0
#
_cell.length_a   1.000
_cell.length_b   1.000
_cell.length_c   1.000
_cell.angle_alpha   90.00
_cell.angle_beta   90.00
_cell.angle_gamma   90.00
#
_symmetry.space_group_name_H-M   'P 1'
#
loop_
_entity.id
_entity.type
_entity.pdbx_description
1 polymer ?
#
loop_
_entity_poly.entity_id
_entity_poly.type
_entity_poly.pdbx_seq_one_letter_code
_entity_poly.pdbx_strand_id
1 'polypeptide(L)'
;MTPSTRILGSYWTLAVGADPQGDQRCLHDFRVRVETAAKAGFTAMGFWHADLLENRRKLGFAEMKRILDGNGITWIEVEWLLDWFCTDQRRVASDETRALLLDAAEEFGAHHIKIGDLGNDCADAARMTEEFALLCREALERGTNVLFEMLPATLSRAPSLDAVLAICRGSGARNGGIMLDNLHLQRTATPPQDIVRKIPRGLPLGVEINDGTLATPVNLVDSVVNKRLLPGDGEFDIAAFLHAVWAHGYEGPIGVEVLNEYIRKWPLETAATEAFAKTTRVVTAAREQWEAQGGSPSTSQERIK
;
A
#
# COMPACT_ATOMS: atom_id res chain seq x y z
N MET A 1 -6.27 -27.47 -2.84
CA MET A 1 -6.42 -26.23 -3.60
C MET A 1 -5.66 -25.16 -2.85
N THR A 2 -4.63 -24.60 -3.44
CA THR A 2 -3.93 -23.43 -2.88
C THR A 2 -4.96 -22.30 -2.80
N PRO A 3 -5.09 -21.57 -1.67
CA PRO A 3 -6.00 -20.44 -1.60
C PRO A 3 -5.65 -19.45 -2.70
N SER A 4 -6.64 -18.99 -3.48
CA SER A 4 -6.39 -17.96 -4.48
C SER A 4 -5.82 -16.73 -3.79
N THR A 5 -4.72 -16.19 -4.30
CA THR A 5 -4.13 -14.97 -3.76
C THR A 5 -5.15 -13.83 -3.85
N ARG A 6 -5.47 -13.18 -2.73
CA ARG A 6 -6.35 -12.02 -2.71
C ARG A 6 -5.67 -10.84 -3.40
N ILE A 7 -6.43 -10.13 -4.22
CA ILE A 7 -5.97 -8.88 -4.87
C ILE A 7 -6.61 -7.70 -4.14
N LEU A 8 -5.78 -6.74 -3.74
CA LEU A 8 -6.19 -5.47 -3.16
C LEU A 8 -6.14 -4.39 -4.26
N GLY A 9 -7.25 -3.72 -4.47
CA GLY A 9 -7.26 -2.50 -5.30
C GLY A 9 -6.90 -1.31 -4.43
N SER A 10 -5.69 -0.74 -4.60
CA SER A 10 -5.31 0.47 -3.87
C SER A 10 -6.18 1.64 -4.32
N TYR A 11 -6.20 2.70 -3.51
CA TYR A 11 -7.04 3.87 -3.80
C TYR A 11 -6.85 4.39 -5.23
N TRP A 12 -5.61 4.65 -5.62
CA TRP A 12 -5.29 5.30 -6.91
C TRP A 12 -5.64 4.46 -8.14
N THR A 13 -5.74 3.16 -8.00
CA THR A 13 -6.15 2.26 -9.09
C THR A 13 -7.66 2.32 -9.33
N LEU A 14 -8.45 2.50 -8.27
CA LEU A 14 -9.91 2.45 -8.30
C LEU A 14 -10.57 3.83 -8.18
N ALA A 15 -9.82 4.88 -7.88
CA ALA A 15 -10.34 6.24 -7.73
C ALA A 15 -10.30 7.01 -9.06
N VAL A 16 -11.08 6.54 -10.02
CA VAL A 16 -11.20 7.19 -11.33
C VAL A 16 -11.59 8.67 -11.17
N GLY A 17 -10.88 9.52 -11.88
CA GLY A 17 -11.03 10.98 -11.86
C GLY A 17 -10.26 11.69 -10.75
N ALA A 18 -9.74 10.96 -9.76
CA ALA A 18 -8.87 11.56 -8.74
C ALA A 18 -7.52 11.94 -9.34
N ASP A 19 -7.01 13.11 -8.97
CA ASP A 19 -5.70 13.60 -9.40
C ASP A 19 -4.77 13.74 -8.20
N PRO A 20 -3.63 12.99 -8.15
CA PRO A 20 -2.67 13.08 -7.05
C PRO A 20 -2.10 14.49 -6.83
N GLN A 21 -2.07 15.31 -7.87
CA GLN A 21 -1.56 16.68 -7.84
C GLN A 21 -2.68 17.75 -7.84
N GLY A 22 -3.95 17.32 -7.80
CA GLY A 22 -5.13 18.19 -7.85
C GLY A 22 -6.19 17.75 -6.84
N ASP A 23 -7.42 17.51 -7.33
CA ASP A 23 -8.50 16.98 -6.49
C ASP A 23 -8.29 15.46 -6.31
N GLN A 24 -7.94 15.10 -5.10
CA GLN A 24 -7.64 13.72 -4.74
C GLN A 24 -8.89 12.86 -4.45
N ARG A 25 -10.09 13.42 -4.60
CA ARG A 25 -11.34 12.68 -4.35
C ARG A 25 -11.79 11.94 -5.60
N CYS A 26 -12.32 10.74 -5.42
CA CYS A 26 -12.92 9.98 -6.51
C CYS A 26 -14.18 10.67 -7.03
N LEU A 27 -14.39 10.67 -8.35
CA LEU A 27 -15.61 11.23 -8.97
C LEU A 27 -16.85 10.38 -8.71
N HIS A 28 -16.68 9.10 -8.39
CA HIS A 28 -17.78 8.17 -8.18
C HIS A 28 -18.14 8.05 -6.71
N ASP A 29 -19.42 7.89 -6.44
CA ASP A 29 -19.90 7.61 -5.09
C ASP A 29 -19.23 6.39 -4.49
N PHE A 30 -19.01 6.41 -3.17
CA PHE A 30 -18.35 5.33 -2.42
C PHE A 30 -18.99 3.96 -2.70
N ARG A 31 -20.33 3.87 -2.65
CA ARG A 31 -21.08 2.63 -2.92
C ARG A 31 -20.81 2.11 -4.33
N VAL A 32 -20.94 2.97 -5.35
CA VAL A 32 -20.73 2.60 -6.76
C VAL A 32 -19.32 2.06 -6.96
N ARG A 33 -18.32 2.69 -6.35
CA ARG A 33 -16.93 2.26 -6.44
C ARG A 33 -16.72 0.90 -5.78
N VAL A 34 -17.24 0.68 -4.58
CA VAL A 34 -17.11 -0.59 -3.85
C VAL A 34 -17.84 -1.73 -4.60
N GLU A 35 -19.06 -1.51 -5.06
CA GLU A 35 -19.82 -2.48 -5.84
C GLU A 35 -19.13 -2.85 -7.16
N THR A 36 -18.54 -1.87 -7.84
CA THR A 36 -17.80 -2.10 -9.10
C THR A 36 -16.52 -2.88 -8.86
N ALA A 37 -15.77 -2.54 -7.81
CA ALA A 37 -14.56 -3.28 -7.43
C ALA A 37 -14.88 -4.73 -7.06
N ALA A 38 -15.90 -4.96 -6.23
CA ALA A 38 -16.35 -6.30 -5.85
C ALA A 38 -16.82 -7.12 -7.08
N LYS A 39 -17.58 -6.51 -8.00
CA LYS A 39 -18.00 -7.14 -9.25
C LYS A 39 -16.81 -7.53 -10.14
N ALA A 40 -15.74 -6.74 -10.15
CA ALA A 40 -14.51 -7.07 -10.87
C ALA A 40 -13.72 -8.23 -10.22
N GLY A 41 -13.95 -8.52 -8.94
CA GLY A 41 -13.32 -9.62 -8.20
C GLY A 41 -12.47 -9.19 -7.00
N PHE A 42 -12.34 -7.90 -6.72
CA PHE A 42 -11.60 -7.43 -5.55
C PHE A 42 -12.32 -7.82 -4.26
N THR A 43 -11.56 -8.29 -3.29
CA THR A 43 -12.01 -8.57 -1.92
C THR A 43 -11.24 -7.75 -0.88
N ALA A 44 -10.38 -6.88 -1.35
CA ALA A 44 -9.56 -5.97 -0.56
C ALA A 44 -9.46 -4.61 -1.26
N MET A 45 -9.50 -3.51 -0.49
CA MET A 45 -9.48 -2.15 -1.04
C MET A 45 -8.69 -1.18 -0.15
N GLY A 46 -8.04 -0.20 -0.79
CA GLY A 46 -7.41 0.95 -0.16
C GLY A 46 -8.27 2.22 -0.23
N PHE A 47 -8.14 3.09 0.79
CA PHE A 47 -8.88 4.34 0.89
C PHE A 47 -7.99 5.51 1.30
N TRP A 48 -7.99 6.55 0.48
CA TRP A 48 -7.22 7.78 0.67
C TRP A 48 -7.91 8.75 1.63
N HIS A 49 -7.14 9.43 2.49
CA HIS A 49 -7.68 10.29 3.56
C HIS A 49 -8.63 11.40 3.08
N ALA A 50 -8.34 12.06 1.93
CA ALA A 50 -9.20 13.13 1.43
C ALA A 50 -10.58 12.62 0.97
N ASP A 51 -10.60 11.43 0.37
CA ASP A 51 -11.82 10.75 -0.03
C ASP A 51 -12.59 10.17 1.18
N LEU A 52 -11.86 9.63 2.15
CA LEU A 52 -12.44 9.19 3.43
C LEU A 52 -13.15 10.33 4.16
N LEU A 53 -12.52 11.51 4.25
CA LEU A 53 -13.12 12.67 4.88
C LEU A 53 -14.43 13.09 4.21
N GLU A 54 -14.45 13.11 2.88
CA GLU A 54 -15.65 13.47 2.11
C GLU A 54 -16.77 12.43 2.28
N ASN A 55 -16.43 11.14 2.19
CA ASN A 55 -17.41 10.08 2.34
C ASN A 55 -17.89 9.90 3.78
N ARG A 56 -17.03 10.16 4.79
CA ARG A 56 -17.45 10.25 6.19
C ARG A 56 -18.53 11.31 6.39
N ARG A 57 -18.39 12.48 5.76
CA ARG A 57 -19.39 13.57 5.84
C ARG A 57 -20.72 13.18 5.20
N LYS A 58 -20.69 12.44 4.09
CA LYS A 58 -21.88 12.03 3.33
C LYS A 58 -22.63 10.85 3.96
N LEU A 59 -21.89 9.85 4.41
CA LEU A 59 -22.43 8.53 4.79
C LEU A 59 -22.21 8.20 6.27
N GLY A 60 -21.12 8.68 6.87
CA GLY A 60 -20.59 8.17 8.12
C GLY A 60 -19.87 6.83 7.95
N PHE A 61 -18.90 6.54 8.84
CA PHE A 61 -18.09 5.31 8.74
C PHE A 61 -18.91 4.03 8.90
N ALA A 62 -19.92 4.02 9.76
CA ALA A 62 -20.77 2.85 9.96
C ALA A 62 -21.52 2.43 8.67
N GLU A 63 -22.03 3.37 7.89
CA GLU A 63 -22.65 3.06 6.59
C GLU A 63 -21.62 2.64 5.56
N MET A 64 -20.45 3.29 5.52
CA MET A 64 -19.34 2.87 4.67
C MET A 64 -18.93 1.43 4.98
N LYS A 65 -18.77 1.08 6.26
CA LYS A 65 -18.46 -0.31 6.69
C LYS A 65 -19.52 -1.29 6.24
N ARG A 66 -20.80 -0.94 6.38
CA ARG A 66 -21.92 -1.80 5.93
C ARG A 66 -21.87 -2.04 4.41
N ILE A 67 -21.49 -1.03 3.64
CA ILE A 67 -21.31 -1.17 2.19
C ILE A 67 -20.15 -2.12 1.88
N LEU A 68 -19.00 -1.97 2.56
CA LEU A 68 -17.85 -2.85 2.40
C LEU A 68 -18.17 -4.31 2.71
N ASP A 69 -18.78 -4.56 3.87
CA ASP A 69 -19.17 -5.90 4.30
C ASP A 69 -20.19 -6.54 3.37
N GLY A 70 -21.21 -5.76 2.94
CA GLY A 70 -22.24 -6.21 2.02
C GLY A 70 -21.71 -6.60 0.63
N ASN A 71 -20.52 -6.15 0.27
CA ASN A 71 -19.85 -6.46 -0.98
C ASN A 71 -18.65 -7.41 -0.83
N GLY A 72 -18.44 -7.97 0.37
CA GLY A 72 -17.35 -8.93 0.61
C GLY A 72 -15.95 -8.33 0.60
N ILE A 73 -15.82 -7.02 0.83
CA ILE A 73 -14.50 -6.38 1.01
C ILE A 73 -14.08 -6.62 2.46
N THR A 74 -13.15 -7.55 2.64
CA THR A 74 -12.76 -8.06 3.97
C THR A 74 -11.36 -7.67 4.41
N TRP A 75 -10.57 -7.08 3.51
CA TRP A 75 -9.26 -6.54 3.84
C TRP A 75 -9.18 -5.09 3.40
N ILE A 76 -8.82 -4.22 4.33
CA ILE A 76 -8.86 -2.78 4.13
C ILE A 76 -7.53 -2.18 4.54
N GLU A 77 -7.04 -1.27 3.73
CA GLU A 77 -5.99 -0.32 4.08
C GLU A 77 -6.55 1.10 4.04
N VAL A 78 -6.00 1.97 4.87
CA VAL A 78 -6.30 3.40 4.84
C VAL A 78 -5.01 4.20 4.69
N GLU A 79 -5.05 5.24 3.90
CA GLU A 79 -3.87 5.99 3.47
C GLU A 79 -4.22 7.46 3.20
N TRP A 80 -3.32 8.35 3.18
CA TRP A 80 -1.90 8.30 3.41
C TRP A 80 -1.52 9.37 4.41
N LEU A 81 -0.73 9.04 5.45
CA LEU A 81 -0.31 10.00 6.46
C LEU A 81 1.08 10.54 6.14
N LEU A 82 1.17 11.85 5.99
CA LEU A 82 2.40 12.60 5.79
C LEU A 82 2.69 13.49 7.01
N ASP A 83 3.90 14.03 7.07
CA ASP A 83 4.33 15.04 8.05
C ASP A 83 4.14 14.63 9.52
N TRP A 84 3.92 13.34 9.78
CA TRP A 84 3.67 12.76 11.09
C TRP A 84 4.82 12.95 12.09
N PHE A 85 6.02 13.30 11.62
CA PHE A 85 7.23 13.57 12.39
C PHE A 85 7.57 15.07 12.49
N CYS A 86 6.80 15.96 11.86
CA CYS A 86 7.02 17.39 11.88
C CYS A 86 6.67 18.01 13.23
N THR A 87 7.25 19.20 13.51
CA THR A 87 7.00 19.99 14.73
C THR A 87 6.46 21.39 14.45
N ASP A 88 6.35 21.73 13.17
CA ASP A 88 5.84 23.00 12.68
C ASP A 88 4.35 22.93 12.30
N GLN A 89 3.85 23.92 11.59
CA GLN A 89 2.44 24.01 11.22
C GLN A 89 1.94 22.82 10.38
N ARG A 90 2.82 22.09 9.68
CA ARG A 90 2.47 20.87 8.93
C ARG A 90 1.92 19.79 9.85
N ARG A 91 2.40 19.73 11.09
CA ARG A 91 1.94 18.79 12.10
C ARG A 91 0.45 18.92 12.40
N VAL A 92 -0.12 20.11 12.37
CA VAL A 92 -1.54 20.32 12.65
C VAL A 92 -2.42 19.57 11.64
N ALA A 93 -2.15 19.73 10.33
CA ALA A 93 -2.87 19.02 9.30
C ALA A 93 -2.60 17.49 9.32
N SER A 94 -1.38 17.10 9.69
CA SER A 94 -1.01 15.70 9.89
C SER A 94 -1.79 15.06 11.04
N ASP A 95 -1.94 15.75 12.17
CA ASP A 95 -2.70 15.23 13.32
C ASP A 95 -4.19 15.08 13.01
N GLU A 96 -4.78 16.00 12.23
CA GLU A 96 -6.17 15.87 11.75
C GLU A 96 -6.34 14.64 10.84
N THR A 97 -5.40 14.44 9.91
CA THR A 97 -5.37 13.26 9.03
C THR A 97 -5.14 11.98 9.82
N ARG A 98 -4.23 12.01 10.80
CA ARG A 98 -3.96 10.89 11.71
C ARG A 98 -5.20 10.46 12.48
N ALA A 99 -5.93 11.41 13.07
CA ALA A 99 -7.18 11.11 13.76
C ALA A 99 -8.21 10.48 12.82
N LEU A 100 -8.38 11.02 11.61
CA LEU A 100 -9.30 10.49 10.61
C LEU A 100 -8.95 9.04 10.22
N LEU A 101 -7.66 8.76 9.95
CA LEU A 101 -7.20 7.44 9.55
C LEU A 101 -7.31 6.42 10.69
N LEU A 102 -7.02 6.81 11.93
CA LEU A 102 -7.20 5.97 13.11
C LEU A 102 -8.68 5.62 13.34
N ASP A 103 -9.59 6.61 13.26
CA ASP A 103 -11.03 6.38 13.37
C ASP A 103 -11.55 5.45 12.26
N ALA A 104 -11.09 5.65 11.02
CA ALA A 104 -11.47 4.81 9.89
C ALA A 104 -10.91 3.39 10.05
N ALA A 105 -9.67 3.26 10.50
CA ALA A 105 -9.04 1.96 10.72
C ALA A 105 -9.76 1.13 11.78
N GLU A 106 -10.16 1.75 12.88
CA GLU A 106 -10.94 1.11 13.94
C GLU A 106 -12.31 0.65 13.44
N GLU A 107 -13.07 1.54 12.82
CA GLU A 107 -14.43 1.22 12.34
C GLU A 107 -14.43 0.16 11.25
N PHE A 108 -13.49 0.22 10.31
CA PHE A 108 -13.42 -0.74 9.20
C PHE A 108 -12.73 -2.04 9.58
N GLY A 109 -12.00 -2.09 10.69
CA GLY A 109 -11.09 -3.17 11.01
C GLY A 109 -9.95 -3.23 10.00
N ALA A 110 -9.40 -2.07 9.63
CA ALA A 110 -8.34 -2.00 8.62
C ALA A 110 -7.08 -2.73 9.09
N HIS A 111 -6.46 -3.46 8.17
CA HIS A 111 -5.22 -4.17 8.46
C HIS A 111 -4.08 -3.22 8.82
N HIS A 112 -4.01 -2.08 8.15
CA HIS A 112 -2.98 -1.08 8.40
C HIS A 112 -3.36 0.33 7.94
N ILE A 113 -2.63 1.28 8.51
CA ILE A 113 -2.51 2.64 8.03
C ILE A 113 -1.21 2.73 7.24
N LYS A 114 -1.27 3.14 5.97
CA LYS A 114 -0.08 3.40 5.15
C LYS A 114 0.39 4.84 5.39
N ILE A 115 1.69 4.99 5.67
CA ILE A 115 2.33 6.28 5.92
C ILE A 115 3.51 6.47 4.98
N GLY A 116 3.86 7.71 4.73
CA GLY A 116 4.99 8.05 3.89
C GLY A 116 5.78 9.26 4.42
N ASP A 117 6.82 9.59 3.67
CA ASP A 117 7.65 10.75 3.87
C ASP A 117 7.97 11.37 2.50
N LEU A 118 7.62 12.62 2.29
CA LEU A 118 7.91 13.36 1.05
C LEU A 118 9.09 14.32 1.19
N GLY A 119 10.15 13.89 1.88
CA GLY A 119 11.45 14.53 1.85
C GLY A 119 11.51 15.93 2.45
N ASN A 120 10.59 16.25 3.37
CA ASN A 120 10.71 17.49 4.08
C ASN A 120 11.84 17.40 5.13
N ASP A 121 12.43 18.54 5.47
CA ASP A 121 13.63 18.67 6.32
C ASP A 121 13.30 18.93 7.80
N CYS A 122 12.07 18.63 8.23
CA CYS A 122 11.62 18.94 9.58
C CYS A 122 12.05 17.92 10.66
N ALA A 123 12.65 16.80 10.28
CA ALA A 123 13.14 15.84 11.26
C ALA A 123 14.33 14.99 10.75
N ASP A 124 15.12 14.48 11.68
CA ASP A 124 16.12 13.45 11.47
C ASP A 124 15.55 12.04 11.76
N ALA A 125 16.36 11.01 11.53
CA ALA A 125 15.96 9.62 11.72
C ALA A 125 15.59 9.30 13.19
N ALA A 126 16.20 9.96 14.17
CA ALA A 126 15.88 9.75 15.58
C ALA A 126 14.47 10.25 15.89
N ARG A 127 14.13 11.45 15.45
CA ARG A 127 12.79 12.03 15.59
C ARG A 127 11.75 11.18 14.85
N MET A 128 12.05 10.77 13.63
CA MET A 128 11.14 9.88 12.87
C MET A 128 10.90 8.56 13.63
N THR A 129 11.92 8.00 14.25
CA THR A 129 11.81 6.76 15.05
C THR A 129 10.89 6.95 16.26
N GLU A 130 11.05 8.05 17.01
CA GLU A 130 10.24 8.38 18.17
C GLU A 130 8.75 8.58 17.78
N GLU A 131 8.49 9.37 16.75
CA GLU A 131 7.12 9.64 16.28
C GLU A 131 6.46 8.40 15.67
N PHE A 132 7.24 7.54 14.98
CA PHE A 132 6.74 6.26 14.49
C PHE A 132 6.32 5.35 15.64
N ALA A 133 7.10 5.30 16.74
CA ALA A 133 6.74 4.55 17.93
C ALA A 133 5.45 5.06 18.59
N LEU A 134 5.25 6.39 18.63
CA LEU A 134 4.03 7.01 19.12
C LEU A 134 2.82 6.64 18.27
N LEU A 135 2.95 6.77 16.95
CA LEU A 135 1.88 6.44 16.01
C LEU A 135 1.51 4.94 16.06
N CYS A 136 2.52 4.06 16.12
CA CYS A 136 2.28 2.63 16.26
C CYS A 136 1.53 2.29 17.55
N ARG A 137 1.82 2.96 18.67
CA ARG A 137 1.11 2.75 19.94
C ARG A 137 -0.38 3.11 19.81
N GLU A 138 -0.69 4.28 19.23
CA GLU A 138 -2.07 4.70 19.01
C GLU A 138 -2.82 3.77 18.04
N ALA A 139 -2.14 3.35 16.97
CA ALA A 139 -2.69 2.38 16.02
C ALA A 139 -2.95 1.01 16.67
N LEU A 140 -2.08 0.56 17.58
CA LEU A 140 -2.27 -0.68 18.32
C LEU A 140 -3.52 -0.64 19.21
N GLU A 141 -3.79 0.49 19.86
CA GLU A 141 -5.01 0.72 20.66
C GLU A 141 -6.28 0.63 19.81
N ARG A 142 -6.19 0.92 18.50
CA ARG A 142 -7.25 0.81 17.48
C ARG A 142 -7.25 -0.52 16.73
N GLY A 143 -6.38 -1.47 17.11
CA GLY A 143 -6.32 -2.81 16.52
C GLY A 143 -5.72 -2.86 15.12
N THR A 144 -4.90 -1.87 14.71
CA THR A 144 -4.33 -1.77 13.37
C THR A 144 -2.79 -1.68 13.39
N ASN A 145 -2.18 -1.93 12.23
CA ASN A 145 -0.74 -1.77 12.02
C ASN A 145 -0.44 -0.41 11.38
N VAL A 146 0.84 -0.03 11.41
CA VAL A 146 1.37 1.12 10.66
C VAL A 146 2.43 0.63 9.71
N LEU A 147 2.24 0.84 8.40
CA LEU A 147 3.21 0.43 7.39
C LEU A 147 3.83 1.66 6.74
N PHE A 148 5.16 1.75 6.86
CA PHE A 148 5.93 2.84 6.28
C PHE A 148 6.32 2.47 4.85
N GLU A 149 5.83 3.25 3.90
CA GLU A 149 6.16 3.09 2.50
C GLU A 149 7.52 3.73 2.19
N MET A 150 8.44 2.92 1.67
CA MET A 150 9.74 3.39 1.23
C MET A 150 9.62 4.12 -0.12
N LEU A 151 10.08 5.36 -0.16
CA LEU A 151 10.12 6.15 -1.39
C LEU A 151 11.56 6.42 -1.85
N PRO A 152 11.80 6.69 -3.16
CA PRO A 152 13.14 7.01 -3.67
C PRO A 152 13.76 8.26 -3.05
N ALA A 153 15.11 8.33 -3.05
CA ALA A 153 15.92 9.34 -2.37
C ALA A 153 15.56 10.80 -2.65
N THR A 154 15.04 11.12 -3.83
CA THR A 154 14.60 12.47 -4.16
C THR A 154 13.22 12.82 -3.59
N LEU A 155 12.53 11.86 -3.02
CA LEU A 155 11.18 12.01 -2.47
C LEU A 155 11.14 11.80 -0.95
N SER A 156 12.15 11.18 -0.33
CA SER A 156 12.09 10.77 1.07
C SER A 156 13.39 11.04 1.83
N ARG A 157 13.28 11.24 3.15
CA ARG A 157 14.39 11.25 4.13
C ARG A 157 14.81 9.85 4.56
N ALA A 158 13.91 8.87 4.42
CA ALA A 158 14.21 7.45 4.61
C ALA A 158 14.24 6.74 3.24
N PRO A 159 15.21 7.05 2.35
CA PRO A 159 15.15 6.75 0.93
C PRO A 159 15.60 5.33 0.57
N SER A 160 15.71 4.44 1.52
CA SER A 160 16.17 3.08 1.30
C SER A 160 15.49 2.09 2.24
N LEU A 161 15.48 0.83 1.83
CA LEU A 161 14.98 -0.26 2.67
C LEU A 161 15.66 -0.28 4.04
N ASP A 162 16.99 -0.07 4.09
CA ASP A 162 17.74 -0.05 5.34
C ASP A 162 17.33 1.13 6.25
N ALA A 163 17.06 2.30 5.69
CA ALA A 163 16.62 3.48 6.45
C ALA A 163 15.24 3.27 7.08
N VAL A 164 14.25 2.79 6.30
CA VAL A 164 12.91 2.48 6.82
C VAL A 164 12.97 1.37 7.87
N LEU A 165 13.74 0.31 7.61
CA LEU A 165 13.92 -0.78 8.58
C LEU A 165 14.61 -0.32 9.87
N ALA A 166 15.52 0.64 9.81
CA ALA A 166 16.14 1.22 11.00
C ALA A 166 15.12 1.94 11.88
N ILE A 167 14.20 2.70 11.28
CA ILE A 167 13.09 3.37 11.97
C ILE A 167 12.14 2.33 12.58
N CYS A 168 11.69 1.35 11.79
CA CYS A 168 10.79 0.30 12.28
C CYS A 168 11.40 -0.47 13.47
N ARG A 169 12.67 -0.88 13.37
CA ARG A 169 13.36 -1.61 14.46
C ARG A 169 13.61 -0.71 15.67
N GLY A 170 14.06 0.53 15.43
CA GLY A 170 14.38 1.49 16.50
C GLY A 170 13.15 1.87 17.34
N SER A 171 11.95 1.85 16.74
CA SER A 171 10.69 2.13 17.44
C SER A 171 10.31 1.05 18.47
N GLY A 172 10.78 -0.18 18.30
CA GLY A 172 10.39 -1.33 19.13
C GLY A 172 8.92 -1.74 19.00
N ALA A 173 8.16 -1.14 18.07
CA ALA A 173 6.75 -1.40 17.90
C ALA A 173 6.50 -2.72 17.15
N ARG A 174 5.61 -3.58 17.69
CA ARG A 174 5.29 -4.89 17.09
C ARG A 174 4.33 -4.78 15.89
N ASN A 175 3.57 -3.71 15.83
CA ASN A 175 2.62 -3.39 14.75
C ASN A 175 3.15 -2.36 13.77
N GLY A 176 4.42 -1.97 13.88
CA GLY A 176 5.12 -1.12 12.93
C GLY A 176 5.83 -1.97 11.88
N GLY A 177 5.62 -1.67 10.61
CA GLY A 177 6.17 -2.45 9.51
C GLY A 177 6.44 -1.63 8.25
N ILE A 178 6.54 -2.30 7.12
CA ILE A 178 6.90 -1.70 5.86
C ILE A 178 5.89 -2.03 4.75
N MET A 179 5.57 -1.02 3.93
CA MET A 179 4.90 -1.21 2.65
C MET A 179 5.97 -1.36 1.56
N LEU A 180 5.89 -2.45 0.82
CA LEU A 180 6.77 -2.78 -0.29
C LEU A 180 6.04 -2.53 -1.61
N ASP A 181 6.39 -1.47 -2.29
CA ASP A 181 5.98 -1.22 -3.67
C ASP A 181 7.14 -1.55 -4.61
N ASN A 182 6.90 -2.41 -5.60
CA ASN A 182 7.93 -2.87 -6.53
C ASN A 182 8.53 -1.74 -7.37
N LEU A 183 7.77 -0.66 -7.69
CA LEU A 183 8.32 0.49 -8.39
C LEU A 183 9.37 1.20 -7.54
N HIS A 184 9.10 1.40 -6.26
CA HIS A 184 10.03 2.09 -5.37
C HIS A 184 11.32 1.28 -5.16
N LEU A 185 11.22 -0.05 -5.04
CA LEU A 185 12.39 -0.92 -5.03
C LEU A 185 13.18 -0.82 -6.34
N GLN A 186 12.49 -0.84 -7.47
CA GLN A 186 13.12 -0.69 -8.80
C GLN A 186 13.84 0.67 -8.93
N ARG A 187 13.21 1.76 -8.50
CA ARG A 187 13.77 3.12 -8.59
C ARG A 187 14.93 3.37 -7.62
N THR A 188 15.03 2.59 -6.54
CA THR A 188 16.16 2.63 -5.60
C THR A 188 17.23 1.57 -5.90
N ALA A 189 17.09 0.83 -6.99
CA ALA A 189 17.94 -0.30 -7.34
C ALA A 189 18.08 -1.32 -6.19
N THR A 190 17.02 -1.49 -5.39
CA THR A 190 16.96 -2.46 -4.30
C THR A 190 16.60 -3.84 -4.87
N PRO A 191 17.50 -4.82 -4.83
CA PRO A 191 17.22 -6.12 -5.43
C PRO A 191 16.19 -6.88 -4.59
N PRO A 192 15.28 -7.66 -5.22
CA PRO A 192 14.25 -8.43 -4.50
C PRO A 192 14.81 -9.34 -3.39
N GLN A 193 16.01 -9.85 -3.54
CA GLN A 193 16.68 -10.70 -2.53
C GLN A 193 16.90 -9.98 -1.19
N ASP A 194 16.96 -8.64 -1.19
CA ASP A 194 17.09 -7.85 0.03
C ASP A 194 15.85 -7.96 0.91
N ILE A 195 14.68 -8.23 0.36
CA ILE A 195 13.46 -8.51 1.11
C ILE A 195 13.68 -9.69 2.05
N VAL A 196 14.17 -10.81 1.53
CA VAL A 196 14.45 -12.02 2.33
C VAL A 196 15.62 -11.82 3.30
N ARG A 197 16.66 -11.10 2.85
CA ARG A 197 17.92 -10.96 3.60
C ARG A 197 17.83 -9.95 4.73
N LYS A 198 17.10 -8.84 4.53
CA LYS A 198 17.13 -7.68 5.43
C LYS A 198 15.90 -7.54 6.31
N ILE A 199 14.73 -7.91 5.82
CA ILE A 199 13.49 -7.73 6.57
C ILE A 199 13.38 -8.82 7.65
N PRO A 200 13.18 -8.45 8.93
CA PRO A 200 12.97 -9.44 9.99
C PRO A 200 11.70 -10.26 9.75
N ARG A 201 11.75 -11.56 9.98
CA ARG A 201 10.54 -12.36 9.97
C ARG A 201 9.58 -11.90 11.06
N GLY A 202 8.29 -11.82 10.72
CA GLY A 202 7.25 -11.35 11.62
C GLY A 202 7.07 -9.83 11.68
N LEU A 203 7.89 -9.05 10.97
CA LEU A 203 7.62 -7.64 10.76
C LEU A 203 6.35 -7.51 9.90
N PRO A 204 5.37 -6.67 10.28
CA PRO A 204 4.19 -6.43 9.45
C PRO A 204 4.58 -5.94 8.04
N LEU A 205 3.97 -6.53 7.02
CA LEU A 205 4.21 -6.18 5.62
C LEU A 205 2.90 -5.86 4.91
N GLY A 206 2.97 -4.89 3.98
CA GLY A 206 2.07 -4.70 2.87
C GLY A 206 2.85 -4.87 1.57
N VAL A 207 2.16 -5.24 0.50
CA VAL A 207 2.78 -5.49 -0.80
C VAL A 207 1.93 -4.89 -1.89
N GLU A 208 2.54 -4.03 -2.69
CA GLU A 208 1.93 -3.41 -3.87
C GLU A 208 2.76 -3.69 -5.10
N ILE A 209 2.06 -3.95 -6.20
CA ILE A 209 2.66 -4.12 -7.52
C ILE A 209 2.04 -3.17 -8.54
N ASN A 210 2.85 -2.77 -9.44
CA ASN A 210 2.54 -2.06 -10.68
C ASN A 210 3.59 -2.43 -11.70
N ASP A 211 3.54 -1.81 -12.86
CA ASP A 211 4.55 -1.98 -13.89
C ASP A 211 5.06 -0.63 -14.39
N GLY A 212 6.08 -0.64 -15.19
CA GLY A 212 6.69 0.55 -15.74
C GLY A 212 7.87 0.24 -16.64
N THR A 213 8.57 1.28 -17.09
CA THR A 213 9.79 1.13 -17.89
C THR A 213 11.03 1.03 -17.01
N LEU A 214 12.03 0.24 -17.44
CA LEU A 214 13.34 0.14 -16.77
C LEU A 214 14.19 1.40 -16.97
N ALA A 215 13.91 2.18 -17.99
CA ALA A 215 14.61 3.42 -18.26
C ALA A 215 14.51 4.38 -17.06
N THR A 216 15.64 5.06 -16.77
CA THR A 216 15.64 6.11 -15.74
C THR A 216 14.71 7.25 -16.18
N PRO A 217 13.69 7.60 -15.37
CA PRO A 217 12.75 8.63 -15.76
C PRO A 217 13.43 10.01 -15.76
N VAL A 218 13.09 10.84 -16.74
CA VAL A 218 13.54 12.25 -16.80
C VAL A 218 12.95 13.05 -15.62
N ASN A 219 11.72 12.77 -15.26
CA ASN A 219 11.06 13.33 -14.09
C ASN A 219 10.56 12.18 -13.20
N LEU A 220 11.19 11.99 -12.05
CA LEU A 220 10.85 10.90 -11.15
C LEU A 220 9.44 11.09 -10.56
N VAL A 221 9.07 12.30 -10.15
CA VAL A 221 7.73 12.58 -9.59
C VAL A 221 6.65 12.22 -10.61
N ASP A 222 6.79 12.70 -11.85
CA ASP A 222 5.85 12.39 -12.93
C ASP A 222 5.77 10.88 -13.20
N SER A 223 6.90 10.17 -13.15
CA SER A 223 6.92 8.72 -13.35
C SER A 223 6.16 7.95 -12.26
N VAL A 224 6.20 8.45 -11.02
CA VAL A 224 5.53 7.84 -9.86
C VAL A 224 4.02 8.13 -9.85
N VAL A 225 3.61 9.35 -10.21
CA VAL A 225 2.22 9.80 -10.03
C VAL A 225 1.38 9.80 -11.32
N ASN A 226 2.00 9.59 -12.51
CA ASN A 226 1.31 9.68 -13.79
C ASN A 226 1.61 8.55 -14.79
N LYS A 227 2.69 7.80 -14.60
CA LYS A 227 3.22 6.89 -15.65
C LYS A 227 3.35 5.44 -15.22
N ARG A 228 2.78 5.05 -14.08
CA ARG A 228 2.72 3.64 -13.69
C ARG A 228 1.85 2.87 -14.69
N LEU A 229 2.17 1.63 -14.96
CA LEU A 229 1.43 0.74 -15.86
C LEU A 229 0.73 -0.36 -15.06
N LEU A 230 -0.31 -0.93 -15.64
CA LEU A 230 -0.92 -2.13 -15.07
C LEU A 230 0.06 -3.30 -15.13
N PRO A 231 0.04 -4.23 -14.14
CA PRO A 231 0.94 -5.37 -14.13
C PRO A 231 0.90 -6.18 -15.43
N GLY A 232 2.07 -6.38 -16.02
CA GLY A 232 2.28 -7.07 -17.30
C GLY A 232 2.24 -6.17 -18.54
N ASP A 233 2.09 -4.85 -18.38
CA ASP A 233 2.13 -3.90 -19.51
C ASP A 233 3.51 -3.21 -19.65
N GLY A 234 4.44 -3.47 -18.75
CA GLY A 234 5.77 -2.84 -18.70
C GLY A 234 6.92 -3.85 -18.71
N GLU A 235 8.01 -3.46 -18.09
CA GLU A 235 9.30 -4.18 -18.17
C GLU A 235 9.79 -4.67 -16.78
N PHE A 236 9.03 -4.43 -15.67
CA PHE A 236 9.49 -4.83 -14.34
C PHE A 236 9.44 -6.35 -14.15
N ASP A 237 10.45 -6.90 -13.49
CA ASP A 237 10.44 -8.31 -13.08
C ASP A 237 9.57 -8.50 -11.83
N ILE A 238 8.24 -8.41 -12.03
CA ILE A 238 7.25 -8.57 -10.96
C ILE A 238 7.33 -9.99 -10.37
N ALA A 239 7.68 -10.99 -11.19
CA ALA A 239 7.80 -12.38 -10.71
C ALA A 239 8.93 -12.51 -9.69
N ALA A 240 10.12 -11.98 -9.95
CA ALA A 240 11.22 -12.00 -9.00
C ALA A 240 10.89 -11.28 -7.70
N PHE A 241 10.17 -10.15 -7.77
CA PHE A 241 9.68 -9.44 -6.58
C PHE A 241 8.73 -10.31 -5.75
N LEU A 242 7.70 -10.89 -6.37
CA LEU A 242 6.71 -11.74 -5.70
C LEU A 242 7.35 -13.01 -5.13
N HIS A 243 8.31 -13.62 -5.83
CA HIS A 243 9.06 -14.78 -5.33
C HIS A 243 9.81 -14.44 -4.03
N ALA A 244 10.45 -13.26 -3.96
CA ALA A 244 11.12 -12.81 -2.74
C ALA A 244 10.14 -12.54 -1.58
N VAL A 245 9.01 -11.93 -1.89
CA VAL A 245 7.93 -11.67 -0.93
C VAL A 245 7.38 -12.98 -0.35
N TRP A 246 7.09 -13.97 -1.18
CA TRP A 246 6.61 -15.29 -0.74
C TRP A 246 7.69 -16.09 -0.03
N ALA A 247 8.94 -16.04 -0.48
CA ALA A 247 10.08 -16.66 0.22
C ALA A 247 10.31 -16.05 1.60
N HIS A 248 10.00 -14.76 1.79
CA HIS A 248 9.99 -14.13 3.11
C HIS A 248 8.85 -14.67 4.00
N GLY A 249 7.79 -15.24 3.45
CA GLY A 249 6.63 -15.79 4.17
C GLY A 249 5.41 -14.86 4.20
N TYR A 250 5.29 -13.93 3.27
CA TYR A 250 4.10 -13.10 3.15
C TYR A 250 2.92 -13.89 2.57
N GLU A 251 1.77 -13.80 3.24
CA GLU A 251 0.53 -14.48 2.86
C GLU A 251 -0.67 -13.50 2.71
N GLY A 252 -0.40 -12.21 2.82
CA GLY A 252 -1.42 -11.16 2.66
C GLY A 252 -1.85 -10.95 1.21
N PRO A 253 -2.78 -10.01 0.97
CA PRO A 253 -3.17 -9.62 -0.37
C PRO A 253 -2.02 -9.01 -1.16
N ILE A 254 -2.04 -9.18 -2.48
CA ILE A 254 -1.17 -8.41 -3.37
C ILE A 254 -1.97 -7.19 -3.84
N GLY A 255 -1.52 -6.01 -3.45
CA GLY A 255 -2.06 -4.74 -3.89
C GLY A 255 -1.70 -4.44 -5.34
N VAL A 256 -2.60 -3.79 -6.07
CA VAL A 256 -2.29 -3.15 -7.34
C VAL A 256 -2.43 -1.65 -7.17
N GLU A 257 -1.31 -0.92 -7.32
CA GLU A 257 -1.30 0.53 -7.19
C GLU A 257 -0.81 1.20 -8.47
N VAL A 258 -1.76 1.74 -9.24
CA VAL A 258 -1.47 2.33 -10.55
C VAL A 258 -1.93 3.78 -10.62
N LEU A 259 -0.96 4.70 -10.44
CA LEU A 259 -1.16 6.11 -10.70
C LEU A 259 -0.80 6.40 -12.16
N ASN A 260 -1.84 6.59 -12.99
CA ASN A 260 -1.65 6.81 -14.43
C ASN A 260 -2.63 7.86 -14.97
N GLU A 261 -2.09 8.86 -15.69
CA GLU A 261 -2.88 10.00 -16.19
C GLU A 261 -3.93 9.63 -17.26
N TYR A 262 -3.81 8.47 -17.90
CA TYR A 262 -4.77 7.97 -18.89
C TYR A 262 -5.78 7.04 -18.22
N ILE A 263 -5.32 6.09 -17.39
CA ILE A 263 -6.18 5.11 -16.71
C ILE A 263 -7.17 5.80 -15.78
N ARG A 264 -6.77 6.86 -15.08
CA ARG A 264 -7.70 7.63 -14.22
C ARG A 264 -8.85 8.30 -14.97
N LYS A 265 -8.81 8.31 -16.31
CA LYS A 265 -9.88 8.83 -17.19
C LYS A 265 -10.75 7.74 -17.80
N TRP A 266 -10.46 6.49 -17.53
CA TRP A 266 -11.27 5.37 -18.00
C TRP A 266 -12.62 5.32 -17.28
N PRO A 267 -13.65 4.66 -17.88
CA PRO A 267 -14.82 4.28 -17.09
C PRO A 267 -14.41 3.41 -15.90
N LEU A 268 -15.03 3.60 -14.75
CA LEU A 268 -14.69 2.91 -13.49
C LEU A 268 -14.73 1.37 -13.67
N GLU A 269 -15.75 0.85 -14.37
CA GLU A 269 -15.87 -0.59 -14.61
C GLU A 269 -14.70 -1.13 -15.44
N THR A 270 -14.24 -0.37 -16.44
CA THR A 270 -13.07 -0.74 -17.26
C THR A 270 -11.79 -0.73 -16.41
N ALA A 271 -11.57 0.32 -15.64
CA ALA A 271 -10.40 0.43 -14.77
C ALA A 271 -10.33 -0.72 -13.76
N ALA A 272 -11.44 -1.01 -13.09
CA ALA A 272 -11.50 -2.09 -12.10
C ALA A 272 -11.29 -3.47 -12.74
N THR A 273 -11.96 -3.76 -13.86
CA THR A 273 -11.88 -5.06 -14.54
C THR A 273 -10.49 -5.33 -15.10
N GLU A 274 -9.89 -4.34 -15.79
CA GLU A 274 -8.55 -4.48 -16.37
C GLU A 274 -7.48 -4.61 -15.28
N ALA A 275 -7.56 -3.79 -14.23
CA ALA A 275 -6.62 -3.87 -13.11
C ALA A 275 -6.69 -5.24 -12.42
N PHE A 276 -7.89 -5.73 -12.11
CA PHE A 276 -8.07 -7.04 -11.49
C PHE A 276 -7.57 -8.18 -12.39
N ALA A 277 -7.98 -8.20 -13.66
CA ALA A 277 -7.66 -9.28 -14.57
C ALA A 277 -6.15 -9.37 -14.85
N LYS A 278 -5.49 -8.24 -15.13
CA LYS A 278 -4.05 -8.19 -15.38
C LYS A 278 -3.25 -8.57 -14.16
N THR A 279 -3.59 -8.03 -13.00
CA THR A 279 -2.93 -8.35 -11.74
C THR A 279 -3.07 -9.83 -11.41
N THR A 280 -4.27 -10.40 -11.50
CA THR A 280 -4.51 -11.83 -11.26
C THR A 280 -3.68 -12.69 -12.18
N ARG A 281 -3.63 -12.36 -13.48
CA ARG A 281 -2.82 -13.10 -14.46
C ARG A 281 -1.34 -13.12 -14.10
N VAL A 282 -0.76 -11.96 -13.77
CA VAL A 282 0.67 -11.84 -13.41
C VAL A 282 0.98 -12.59 -12.12
N VAL A 283 0.14 -12.41 -11.09
CA VAL A 283 0.31 -13.06 -9.79
C VAL A 283 0.18 -14.59 -9.92
N THR A 284 -0.78 -15.08 -10.70
CA THR A 284 -0.95 -16.52 -10.94
C THR A 284 0.25 -17.11 -11.67
N ALA A 285 0.69 -16.48 -12.76
CA ALA A 285 1.86 -16.94 -13.50
C ALA A 285 3.15 -16.95 -12.63
N ALA A 286 3.36 -15.91 -11.83
CA ALA A 286 4.48 -15.85 -10.90
C ALA A 286 4.40 -16.96 -9.84
N ARG A 287 3.19 -17.26 -9.34
CA ARG A 287 2.97 -18.32 -8.34
C ARG A 287 3.29 -19.69 -8.92
N GLU A 288 2.80 -19.99 -10.12
CA GLU A 288 3.08 -21.24 -10.82
C GLU A 288 4.59 -21.43 -11.06
N GLN A 289 5.29 -20.38 -11.47
CA GLN A 289 6.74 -20.41 -11.64
C GLN A 289 7.48 -20.68 -10.32
N TRP A 290 7.05 -20.01 -9.23
CA TRP A 290 7.64 -20.18 -7.92
C TRP A 290 7.48 -21.59 -7.38
N GLU A 291 6.28 -22.17 -7.49
CA GLU A 291 6.00 -23.57 -7.09
C GLU A 291 6.78 -24.57 -7.95
N ALA A 292 6.89 -24.36 -9.26
CA ALA A 292 7.70 -25.19 -10.16
C ALA A 292 9.20 -25.18 -9.82
N GLN A 293 9.70 -24.11 -9.19
CA GLN A 293 11.07 -23.97 -8.71
C GLN A 293 11.27 -24.55 -7.29
N GLY A 294 10.27 -25.21 -6.71
CA GLY A 294 10.33 -25.78 -5.37
C GLY A 294 9.98 -24.81 -4.26
N GLY A 295 9.46 -23.64 -4.60
CA GLY A 295 8.94 -22.71 -3.63
C GLY A 295 7.70 -23.30 -2.94
N SER A 296 7.66 -23.24 -1.62
CA SER A 296 6.49 -23.64 -0.85
C SER A 296 6.12 -22.51 0.12
N PRO A 297 4.82 -22.27 0.37
CA PRO A 297 4.43 -21.40 1.47
C PRO A 297 5.10 -21.90 2.75
N SER A 298 5.70 -21.00 3.51
CA SER A 298 6.25 -21.32 4.82
C SER A 298 5.15 -21.94 5.68
N THR A 299 5.15 -23.26 5.87
CA THR A 299 4.23 -23.89 6.81
C THR A 299 4.56 -23.38 8.20
N SER A 300 3.56 -22.82 8.86
CA SER A 300 3.62 -22.18 10.20
C SER A 300 4.10 -23.09 11.34
N GLN A 301 4.73 -24.23 11.06
CA GLN A 301 5.13 -25.23 12.04
C GLN A 301 6.60 -25.14 12.50
N GLU A 302 7.42 -24.26 11.94
CA GLU A 302 8.75 -23.97 12.50
C GLU A 302 8.76 -22.78 13.48
N ARG A 303 7.62 -22.51 14.11
CA ARG A 303 7.56 -21.60 15.24
C ARG A 303 7.96 -22.35 16.50
N ILE A 304 9.06 -21.92 17.09
CA ILE A 304 9.51 -22.17 18.46
C ILE A 304 10.14 -23.57 18.67
N LYS A 305 11.44 -23.61 18.45
CA LYS A 305 12.35 -24.34 19.37
C LYS A 305 13.40 -23.38 19.90
#